data_4363a42ef35fd50e649dfc1da89eb2aa
#
_entry.id   4363a42ef35fd50e649dfc1da89eb2aa
#
_cell.length_a   1.000
_cell.length_b   1.000
_cell.length_c   1.000
_cell.angle_alpha   90.00
_cell.angle_beta   90.00
_cell.angle_gamma   90.00
#
_symmetry.space_group_name_H-M   'P 1'
#
loop_
_entity.id
_entity.type
_entity.pdbx_description
1 polymer ?
#
loop_
_entity_poly.entity_id
_entity_poly.type
_entity_poly.pdbx_seq_one_letter_code
_entity_poly.pdbx_strand_id
1 'polypeptide(L)'
;MLASTHLFWKLLVIEICYTLFSGFSCAIEMRGVWVASVYNLDFPSRKHMSQVEQHREIRHLVALAASCRLNNIFLQVRSESDALYASSIEPWSRFLTGRQGYSPGFDPLQTFIREATRRNIAVHAWINPYRVATDTKHSFDRKHISRSLAPYVRRIGGLLWLDPSSIVARSHVLRVVQDLIARYNLAGIHLDDYFYPYPHHHGPFPDCHAYLAYRSSGGQLEIGDWRRRNVNMLVYKLSTLIHQKRPGMKFGVSPFGIYTKGQPSTVVVNVDQLNHLYADPVLWMRRGWVDYLAPQLYWRENGPRSFSTLLKWWRSPGINPRGIPIYPGIALERLEHKNGWPATEILLQMRLEKAIRPRREGSGGFILWRMHQLVRDVKGISSVIAHE
;
A
#
# COMPACT_ATOMS: atom_id res chain seq x y z
N MET A 1 -17.31 -63.28 8.68
CA MET A 1 -18.06 -62.01 8.84
C MET A 1 -17.47 -61.01 9.86
N LEU A 2 -16.29 -61.23 10.45
CA LEU A 2 -15.69 -60.35 11.46
C LEU A 2 -14.52 -59.49 10.96
N ALA A 3 -14.04 -59.66 9.70
CA ALA A 3 -12.89 -58.91 9.16
C ALA A 3 -13.30 -57.61 8.45
N SER A 4 -14.59 -57.45 8.04
CA SER A 4 -15.04 -56.26 7.30
C SER A 4 -15.41 -55.05 8.20
N THR A 5 -15.75 -55.28 9.47
CA THR A 5 -16.12 -54.20 10.39
C THR A 5 -14.90 -53.41 10.90
N HIS A 6 -13.74 -54.06 11.08
CA HIS A 6 -12.49 -53.35 11.52
C HIS A 6 -11.89 -52.41 10.47
N LEU A 7 -12.12 -52.70 9.19
CA LEU A 7 -11.63 -51.82 8.12
C LEU A 7 -12.51 -50.57 7.98
N PHE A 8 -13.81 -50.73 8.18
CA PHE A 8 -14.76 -49.61 8.13
C PHE A 8 -14.57 -48.61 9.26
N TRP A 9 -14.28 -49.06 10.47
CA TRP A 9 -13.96 -48.18 11.61
C TRP A 9 -12.63 -47.49 11.47
N LYS A 10 -11.62 -48.11 10.87
CA LYS A 10 -10.33 -47.45 10.60
C LYS A 10 -10.43 -46.36 9.52
N LEU A 11 -11.23 -46.58 8.48
CA LEU A 11 -11.48 -45.57 7.46
C LEU A 11 -12.30 -44.40 8.00
N LEU A 12 -13.32 -44.66 8.81
CA LEU A 12 -14.15 -43.62 9.42
C LEU A 12 -13.34 -42.75 10.44
N VAL A 13 -12.44 -43.35 11.22
CA VAL A 13 -11.57 -42.62 12.13
C VAL A 13 -10.53 -41.76 11.38
N ILE A 14 -10.03 -42.25 10.24
CA ILE A 14 -9.11 -41.48 9.39
C ILE A 14 -9.83 -40.30 8.71
N GLU A 15 -11.06 -40.48 8.22
CA GLU A 15 -11.86 -39.36 7.68
C GLU A 15 -12.27 -38.35 8.76
N ILE A 16 -12.64 -38.78 9.95
CA ILE A 16 -12.97 -37.88 11.08
C ILE A 16 -11.71 -37.15 11.55
N CYS A 17 -10.54 -37.79 11.59
CA CYS A 17 -9.28 -37.10 11.87
C CYS A 17 -8.90 -36.10 10.78
N TYR A 18 -9.10 -36.41 9.48
CA TYR A 18 -8.85 -35.47 8.38
C TYR A 18 -9.81 -34.28 8.40
N THR A 19 -11.08 -34.46 8.74
CA THR A 19 -12.08 -33.38 8.86
C THR A 19 -11.87 -32.53 10.11
N LEU A 20 -11.34 -33.08 11.21
CA LEU A 20 -11.02 -32.31 12.43
C LEU A 20 -9.69 -31.54 12.33
N PHE A 21 -8.75 -31.96 11.48
CA PHE A 21 -7.49 -31.23 11.24
C PHE A 21 -7.56 -30.22 10.10
N SER A 22 -8.62 -30.19 9.28
CA SER A 22 -8.77 -29.23 8.17
C SER A 22 -9.39 -27.89 8.57
N GLY A 23 -9.49 -27.54 9.87
CA GLY A 23 -10.31 -26.42 10.34
C GLY A 23 -9.63 -25.28 11.11
N PHE A 24 -8.33 -25.32 11.41
CA PHE A 24 -7.64 -24.19 12.06
C PHE A 24 -6.35 -23.83 11.34
N SER A 25 -6.46 -23.31 10.14
CA SER A 25 -5.42 -22.40 9.66
C SER A 25 -5.49 -21.17 10.57
N CYS A 26 -4.68 -21.13 11.62
CA CYS A 26 -4.49 -19.93 12.42
C CYS A 26 -3.97 -18.87 11.46
N ALA A 27 -4.86 -17.98 11.00
CA ALA A 27 -4.48 -16.94 10.07
C ALA A 27 -3.37 -16.11 10.72
N ILE A 28 -2.22 -16.03 10.04
CA ILE A 28 -1.03 -15.35 10.56
C ILE A 28 -1.31 -13.84 10.62
N GLU A 29 -0.99 -13.22 11.77
CA GLU A 29 -1.09 -11.77 11.96
C GLU A 29 -0.26 -11.03 10.90
N MET A 30 -0.81 -9.99 10.28
CA MET A 30 -0.10 -9.10 9.37
C MET A 30 0.87 -8.22 10.18
N ARG A 31 2.17 -8.42 10.02
CA ARG A 31 3.22 -7.58 10.61
C ARG A 31 4.04 -6.99 9.48
N GLY A 32 3.61 -5.82 9.00
CA GLY A 32 4.16 -5.22 7.79
C GLY A 32 5.06 -4.02 8.04
N VAL A 33 5.89 -3.69 7.04
CA VAL A 33 6.65 -2.45 6.99
C VAL A 33 6.69 -1.89 5.57
N TRP A 34 6.53 -0.58 5.42
CA TRP A 34 6.76 0.12 4.16
C TRP A 34 8.24 0.40 3.95
N VAL A 35 8.70 0.16 2.71
CA VAL A 35 10.04 0.49 2.20
C VAL A 35 9.86 1.45 1.04
N ALA A 36 10.08 2.73 1.28
CA ALA A 36 9.89 3.80 0.31
C ALA A 36 11.14 4.03 -0.55
N SER A 37 10.96 4.15 -1.87
CA SER A 37 12.05 4.46 -2.79
C SER A 37 12.12 5.95 -3.15
N VAL A 38 10.97 6.63 -3.14
CA VAL A 38 10.90 8.07 -3.44
C VAL A 38 11.85 8.85 -2.52
N TYR A 39 12.57 9.81 -3.09
CA TYR A 39 13.57 10.61 -2.37
C TYR A 39 14.68 9.82 -1.68
N ASN A 40 14.87 8.54 -2.02
CA ASN A 40 15.80 7.65 -1.33
C ASN A 40 15.53 7.57 0.19
N LEU A 41 14.23 7.50 0.55
CA LEU A 41 13.81 7.51 1.94
C LEU A 41 14.23 6.25 2.70
N ASP A 42 14.12 5.06 2.05
CA ASP A 42 14.49 3.79 2.65
C ASP A 42 15.42 2.97 1.75
N PHE A 43 15.04 2.75 0.46
CA PHE A 43 15.83 1.97 -0.49
C PHE A 43 15.73 2.52 -1.93
N PRO A 44 16.88 2.68 -2.62
CA PRO A 44 18.23 2.73 -2.03
C PRO A 44 18.34 3.92 -1.07
N SER A 45 19.14 3.81 -0.02
CA SER A 45 19.31 4.88 0.99
C SER A 45 19.97 6.14 0.47
N ARG A 46 20.63 6.08 -0.68
CA ARG A 46 21.23 7.22 -1.39
C ARG A 46 21.37 6.93 -2.88
N LYS A 47 21.48 7.97 -3.66
CA LYS A 47 21.83 7.90 -5.10
C LYS A 47 23.25 7.37 -5.31
N HIS A 48 23.52 6.87 -6.51
CA HIS A 48 24.85 6.45 -6.96
C HIS A 48 25.48 5.31 -6.14
N MET A 49 24.66 4.48 -5.50
CA MET A 49 25.14 3.24 -4.90
C MET A 49 25.52 2.23 -5.99
N SER A 50 26.64 1.56 -5.80
CA SER A 50 27.04 0.44 -6.65
C SER A 50 26.05 -0.73 -6.51
N GLN A 51 26.05 -1.62 -7.50
CA GLN A 51 25.26 -2.85 -7.45
C GLN A 51 25.53 -3.66 -6.17
N VAL A 52 26.79 -3.79 -5.78
CA VAL A 52 27.22 -4.53 -4.57
C VAL A 52 26.63 -3.90 -3.30
N GLU A 53 26.67 -2.57 -3.18
CA GLU A 53 26.09 -1.85 -2.04
C GLU A 53 24.57 -2.02 -1.99
N GLN A 54 23.87 -1.89 -3.12
CA GLN A 54 22.42 -2.09 -3.18
C GLN A 54 22.03 -3.54 -2.80
N HIS A 55 22.77 -4.55 -3.26
CA HIS A 55 22.55 -5.93 -2.85
C HIS A 55 22.78 -6.15 -1.34
N ARG A 56 23.81 -5.51 -0.76
CA ARG A 56 24.07 -5.57 0.68
C ARG A 56 22.93 -4.92 1.46
N GLU A 57 22.49 -3.76 1.02
CA GLU A 57 21.36 -3.04 1.64
C GLU A 57 20.08 -3.86 1.62
N ILE A 58 19.69 -4.44 0.47
CA ILE A 58 18.51 -5.32 0.39
C ILE A 58 18.59 -6.47 1.42
N ARG A 59 19.74 -7.16 1.49
CA ARG A 59 19.92 -8.23 2.48
C ARG A 59 19.80 -7.75 3.92
N HIS A 60 20.33 -6.56 4.20
CA HIS A 60 20.24 -5.94 5.53
C HIS A 60 18.79 -5.59 5.89
N LEU A 61 18.05 -4.91 5.01
CA LEU A 61 16.66 -4.53 5.24
C LEU A 61 15.75 -5.75 5.48
N VAL A 62 15.93 -6.81 4.68
CA VAL A 62 15.15 -8.04 4.83
C VAL A 62 15.54 -8.80 6.11
N ALA A 63 16.81 -8.85 6.47
CA ALA A 63 17.27 -9.46 7.72
C ALA A 63 16.73 -8.70 8.94
N LEU A 64 16.74 -7.37 8.90
CA LEU A 64 16.19 -6.53 9.95
C LEU A 64 14.66 -6.71 10.09
N ALA A 65 13.93 -6.79 8.98
CA ALA A 65 12.50 -7.11 9.03
C ALA A 65 12.25 -8.45 9.73
N ALA A 66 13.04 -9.48 9.40
CA ALA A 66 12.94 -10.80 10.05
C ALA A 66 13.25 -10.74 11.56
N SER A 67 14.31 -10.03 11.97
CA SER A 67 14.67 -9.87 13.39
C SER A 67 13.60 -9.14 14.21
N CYS A 68 12.86 -8.21 13.56
CA CYS A 68 11.69 -7.56 14.15
C CYS A 68 10.39 -8.40 14.05
N ARG A 69 10.48 -9.68 13.67
CA ARG A 69 9.32 -10.58 13.43
C ARG A 69 8.29 -10.01 12.47
N LEU A 70 8.73 -9.19 11.51
CA LEU A 70 7.87 -8.72 10.42
C LEU A 70 7.79 -9.80 9.34
N ASN A 71 6.60 -9.99 8.79
CA ASN A 71 6.33 -11.04 7.80
C ASN A 71 5.85 -10.49 6.44
N ASN A 72 5.76 -9.15 6.32
CA ASN A 72 5.40 -8.49 5.07
C ASN A 72 6.25 -7.23 4.84
N ILE A 73 6.73 -7.07 3.60
CA ILE A 73 7.39 -5.85 3.11
C ILE A 73 6.54 -5.25 1.99
N PHE A 74 6.17 -3.97 2.16
CA PHE A 74 5.49 -3.17 1.15
C PHE A 74 6.52 -2.29 0.44
N LEU A 75 7.10 -2.83 -0.64
CA LEU A 75 8.19 -2.17 -1.38
C LEU A 75 7.63 -1.22 -2.43
N GLN A 76 7.98 0.06 -2.37
CA GLN A 76 7.60 1.05 -3.37
C GLN A 76 8.38 0.82 -4.67
N VAL A 77 7.76 0.12 -5.61
CA VAL A 77 8.38 -0.26 -6.89
C VAL A 77 8.10 0.72 -8.02
N ARG A 78 7.13 1.64 -7.83
CA ARG A 78 6.75 2.66 -8.79
C ARG A 78 6.39 3.96 -8.07
N SER A 79 7.34 4.87 -7.99
CA SER A 79 7.19 6.13 -7.22
C SER A 79 6.88 7.34 -8.09
N GLU A 80 7.44 7.46 -9.29
CA GLU A 80 7.33 8.61 -10.21
C GLU A 80 7.06 8.15 -11.65
N SER A 81 6.15 7.18 -11.85
CA SER A 81 5.92 6.57 -13.16
C SER A 81 7.20 6.02 -13.78
N ASP A 82 8.03 5.49 -12.94
CA ASP A 82 9.30 4.83 -13.22
C ASP A 82 9.40 3.55 -12.37
N ALA A 83 10.35 2.67 -12.68
CA ALA A 83 10.37 1.33 -12.13
C ALA A 83 11.60 1.02 -11.30
N LEU A 84 11.41 0.36 -10.16
CA LEU A 84 12.44 -0.27 -9.34
C LEU A 84 12.73 -1.72 -9.77
N TYR A 85 12.33 -2.08 -10.97
CA TYR A 85 12.41 -3.42 -11.53
C TYR A 85 12.65 -3.36 -13.05
N ALA A 86 13.04 -4.45 -13.68
CA ALA A 86 13.30 -4.52 -15.13
C ALA A 86 11.98 -4.39 -15.92
N SER A 87 11.43 -3.18 -16.03
CA SER A 87 10.19 -2.89 -16.77
C SER A 87 10.47 -2.67 -18.27
N SER A 88 9.61 -3.24 -19.13
CA SER A 88 9.58 -2.89 -20.55
C SER A 88 8.70 -1.67 -20.85
N ILE A 89 7.88 -1.24 -19.89
CA ILE A 89 6.83 -0.22 -20.02
C ILE A 89 7.31 1.16 -19.57
N GLU A 90 7.97 1.22 -18.42
CA GLU A 90 8.45 2.45 -17.78
C GLU A 90 9.98 2.41 -17.59
N PRO A 91 10.67 3.56 -17.57
CA PRO A 91 12.11 3.61 -17.41
C PRO A 91 12.52 3.21 -15.99
N TRP A 92 13.80 2.83 -15.80
CA TRP A 92 14.40 2.66 -14.49
C TRP A 92 14.30 3.95 -13.66
N SER A 93 13.98 3.81 -12.39
CA SER A 93 13.86 4.93 -11.46
C SER A 93 15.20 5.67 -11.27
N ARG A 94 15.12 7.01 -11.26
CA ARG A 94 16.29 7.86 -10.94
C ARG A 94 16.81 7.65 -9.52
N PHE A 95 16.00 7.12 -8.63
CA PHE A 95 16.40 6.84 -7.25
C PHE A 95 17.39 5.67 -7.14
N LEU A 96 17.43 4.78 -8.13
CA LEU A 96 18.38 3.66 -8.18
C LEU A 96 19.82 4.12 -8.48
N THR A 97 19.99 4.96 -9.50
CA THR A 97 21.31 5.30 -10.05
C THR A 97 21.60 6.79 -10.02
N GLY A 98 20.65 7.63 -9.61
CA GLY A 98 20.71 9.08 -9.71
C GLY A 98 20.27 9.61 -11.08
N ARG A 99 20.05 8.73 -12.08
CA ARG A 99 19.64 9.10 -13.44
C ARG A 99 18.55 8.17 -13.95
N GLN A 100 17.40 8.74 -14.37
CA GLN A 100 16.27 7.97 -14.88
C GLN A 100 16.63 7.24 -16.18
N GLY A 101 16.13 6.02 -16.35
CA GLY A 101 16.38 5.17 -17.51
C GLY A 101 17.66 4.34 -17.44
N TYR A 102 18.54 4.59 -16.47
CA TYR A 102 19.80 3.84 -16.29
C TYR A 102 19.58 2.62 -15.38
N SER A 103 19.92 1.45 -15.92
CA SER A 103 19.83 0.19 -15.17
C SER A 103 20.86 0.16 -14.03
N PRO A 104 20.50 -0.34 -12.84
CA PRO A 104 21.46 -0.60 -11.76
C PRO A 104 22.31 -1.86 -12.01
N GLY A 105 22.15 -2.54 -13.16
CA GLY A 105 22.86 -3.78 -13.50
C GLY A 105 22.22 -5.06 -12.93
N PHE A 106 21.10 -4.97 -12.24
CA PHE A 106 20.36 -6.10 -11.67
C PHE A 106 18.87 -5.71 -11.50
N ASP A 107 18.05 -6.67 -11.06
CA ASP A 107 16.64 -6.42 -10.74
C ASP A 107 16.44 -6.34 -9.22
N PRO A 108 16.24 -5.12 -8.67
CA PRO A 108 16.03 -4.92 -7.23
C PRO A 108 14.80 -5.64 -6.69
N LEU A 109 13.66 -5.59 -7.39
CA LEU A 109 12.43 -6.25 -6.95
C LEU A 109 12.60 -7.77 -6.88
N GLN A 110 13.19 -8.37 -7.91
CA GLN A 110 13.48 -9.82 -7.91
C GLN A 110 14.43 -10.18 -6.76
N THR A 111 15.40 -9.32 -6.46
CA THR A 111 16.34 -9.52 -5.35
C THR A 111 15.62 -9.44 -4.01
N PHE A 112 14.75 -8.43 -3.79
CA PHE A 112 13.92 -8.37 -2.57
C PHE A 112 13.06 -9.62 -2.39
N ILE A 113 12.36 -10.04 -3.44
CA ILE A 113 11.52 -11.25 -3.39
C ILE A 113 12.34 -12.47 -2.99
N ARG A 114 13.50 -12.69 -3.63
CA ARG A 114 14.37 -13.83 -3.33
C ARG A 114 14.87 -13.83 -1.88
N GLU A 115 15.36 -12.69 -1.39
CA GLU A 115 15.89 -12.57 -0.02
C GLU A 115 14.77 -12.67 1.04
N ALA A 116 13.58 -12.12 0.74
CA ALA A 116 12.41 -12.19 1.60
C ALA A 116 11.82 -13.61 1.69
N THR A 117 11.70 -14.31 0.56
CA THR A 117 11.21 -15.69 0.51
C THR A 117 12.06 -16.62 1.39
N ARG A 118 13.39 -16.45 1.40
CA ARG A 118 14.29 -17.23 2.26
C ARG A 118 14.04 -17.06 3.77
N ARG A 119 13.28 -16.03 4.14
CA ARG A 119 12.94 -15.68 5.55
C ARG A 119 11.45 -15.72 5.82
N ASN A 120 10.67 -16.33 4.92
CA ASN A 120 9.20 -16.39 5.01
C ASN A 120 8.54 -15.01 5.11
N ILE A 121 9.12 -14.00 4.45
CA ILE A 121 8.57 -12.65 4.36
C ILE A 121 7.92 -12.48 2.99
N ALA A 122 6.66 -12.06 2.98
CA ALA A 122 5.90 -11.75 1.79
C ALA A 122 6.26 -10.34 1.26
N VAL A 123 6.32 -10.18 -0.07
CA VAL A 123 6.59 -8.88 -0.71
C VAL A 123 5.35 -8.41 -1.45
N HIS A 124 4.88 -7.22 -1.12
CA HIS A 124 3.84 -6.49 -1.83
C HIS A 124 4.47 -5.40 -2.69
N ALA A 125 4.07 -5.29 -3.94
CA ALA A 125 4.49 -4.19 -4.80
C ALA A 125 3.62 -2.96 -4.52
N TRP A 126 4.21 -1.93 -3.90
CA TRP A 126 3.57 -0.65 -3.69
C TRP A 126 3.83 0.27 -4.88
N ILE A 127 2.74 0.80 -5.46
CA ILE A 127 2.76 1.70 -6.60
C ILE A 127 1.97 2.99 -6.30
N ASN A 128 2.51 4.14 -6.73
CA ASN A 128 1.77 5.39 -6.83
C ASN A 128 1.06 5.41 -8.19
N PRO A 129 -0.27 5.37 -8.27
CA PRO A 129 -0.94 5.17 -9.55
C PRO A 129 -0.84 6.38 -10.49
N TYR A 130 -0.82 7.61 -9.95
CA TYR A 130 -0.95 8.82 -10.76
C TYR A 130 0.22 9.80 -10.65
N ARG A 131 1.08 9.68 -9.66
CA ARG A 131 2.24 10.57 -9.56
C ARG A 131 3.24 10.31 -10.68
N VAL A 132 3.54 11.37 -11.45
CA VAL A 132 4.49 11.34 -12.57
C VAL A 132 5.86 11.85 -12.15
N ALA A 133 5.90 12.91 -11.37
CA ALA A 133 7.14 13.44 -10.81
C ALA A 133 6.88 14.28 -9.57
N THR A 134 7.81 14.23 -8.62
CA THR A 134 7.82 15.07 -7.42
C THR A 134 8.49 16.41 -7.64
N ASP A 135 9.23 16.56 -8.73
CA ASP A 135 9.81 17.82 -9.21
C ASP A 135 10.04 17.75 -10.72
N THR A 136 10.34 18.91 -11.32
CA THR A 136 10.64 19.02 -12.75
C THR A 136 12.07 19.52 -13.02
N LYS A 137 12.97 19.39 -12.03
CA LYS A 137 14.35 19.90 -12.08
C LYS A 137 15.34 18.93 -12.73
N HIS A 138 14.88 17.71 -13.09
CA HIS A 138 15.70 16.70 -13.75
C HIS A 138 15.19 16.41 -15.17
N SER A 139 16.05 15.83 -16.01
CA SER A 139 15.67 15.36 -17.34
C SER A 139 14.93 14.04 -17.27
N PHE A 140 13.83 13.92 -18.01
CA PHE A 140 13.08 12.68 -18.12
C PHE A 140 13.62 11.81 -19.26
N ASP A 141 13.68 10.50 -19.02
CA ASP A 141 13.98 9.51 -20.04
C ASP A 141 12.95 9.57 -21.19
N ARG A 142 13.35 9.15 -22.39
CA ARG A 142 12.46 9.17 -23.58
C ARG A 142 11.24 8.28 -23.42
N LYS A 143 11.34 7.18 -22.68
CA LYS A 143 10.21 6.26 -22.39
C LYS A 143 9.30 6.76 -21.28
N HIS A 144 9.70 7.79 -20.53
CA HIS A 144 8.92 8.29 -19.41
C HIS A 144 7.59 8.87 -19.88
N ILE A 145 6.52 8.65 -19.11
CA ILE A 145 5.15 9.03 -19.48
C ILE A 145 4.94 10.54 -19.61
N SER A 146 5.77 11.37 -18.99
CA SER A 146 5.76 12.81 -19.21
C SER A 146 6.03 13.20 -20.68
N ARG A 147 6.57 12.27 -21.47
CA ARG A 147 6.78 12.41 -22.92
C ARG A 147 5.79 11.58 -23.72
N SER A 148 5.68 10.27 -23.44
CA SER A 148 4.84 9.35 -24.21
C SER A 148 3.32 9.55 -23.98
N LEU A 149 2.93 10.07 -22.82
CA LEU A 149 1.55 10.39 -22.45
C LEU A 149 1.35 11.88 -22.09
N ALA A 150 2.18 12.76 -22.61
CA ALA A 150 2.17 14.20 -22.32
C ALA A 150 0.77 14.86 -22.32
N PRO A 151 -0.14 14.57 -23.27
CA PRO A 151 -1.49 15.14 -23.27
C PRO A 151 -2.33 14.82 -22.01
N TYR A 152 -1.98 13.74 -21.29
CA TYR A 152 -2.67 13.27 -20.10
C TYR A 152 -1.93 13.57 -18.79
N VAL A 153 -0.82 14.30 -18.88
CA VAL A 153 -0.03 14.75 -17.71
C VAL A 153 -0.43 16.18 -17.36
N ARG A 154 -0.71 16.43 -16.12
CA ARG A 154 -1.05 17.73 -15.56
C ARG A 154 0.11 18.25 -14.70
N ARG A 155 0.42 19.54 -14.87
CA ARG A 155 1.33 20.26 -13.97
C ARG A 155 0.49 20.91 -12.88
N ILE A 156 0.89 20.67 -11.63
CA ILE A 156 0.28 21.29 -10.47
C ILE A 156 1.37 21.70 -9.47
N GLY A 157 1.58 22.98 -9.30
CA GLY A 157 2.77 23.49 -8.61
C GLY A 157 4.06 22.97 -9.25
N GLY A 158 4.97 22.43 -8.45
CA GLY A 158 6.21 21.79 -8.92
C GLY A 158 6.04 20.32 -9.32
N LEU A 159 4.84 19.75 -9.22
CA LEU A 159 4.56 18.33 -9.46
C LEU A 159 4.08 18.07 -10.89
N LEU A 160 4.30 16.82 -11.35
CA LEU A 160 3.61 16.27 -12.51
C LEU A 160 2.72 15.10 -12.07
N TRP A 161 1.51 15.06 -12.66
CA TRP A 161 0.47 14.11 -12.26
C TRP A 161 -0.26 13.57 -13.50
N LEU A 162 -0.54 12.26 -13.56
CA LEU A 162 -1.46 11.71 -14.54
C LEU A 162 -2.88 12.15 -14.21
N ASP A 163 -3.63 12.53 -15.23
CA ASP A 163 -5.04 12.88 -15.09
C ASP A 163 -5.87 11.63 -14.77
N PRO A 164 -6.45 11.49 -13.55
CA PRO A 164 -7.23 10.32 -13.19
C PRO A 164 -8.50 10.15 -14.03
N SER A 165 -8.99 11.20 -14.67
CA SER A 165 -10.16 11.15 -15.55
C SER A 165 -9.86 10.48 -16.91
N SER A 166 -8.58 10.45 -17.32
CA SER A 166 -8.18 9.88 -18.59
C SER A 166 -8.25 8.35 -18.61
N ILE A 167 -8.97 7.80 -19.59
CA ILE A 167 -9.00 6.35 -19.85
C ILE A 167 -7.60 5.86 -20.24
N VAL A 168 -6.85 6.65 -20.99
CA VAL A 168 -5.48 6.30 -21.43
C VAL A 168 -4.55 6.21 -20.24
N ALA A 169 -4.61 7.16 -19.30
CA ALA A 169 -3.82 7.15 -18.07
C ALA A 169 -4.14 5.90 -17.21
N ARG A 170 -5.43 5.60 -17.00
CA ARG A 170 -5.86 4.41 -16.27
C ARG A 170 -5.40 3.11 -16.94
N SER A 171 -5.52 3.03 -18.29
CA SER A 171 -5.08 1.87 -19.04
C SER A 171 -3.57 1.65 -18.96
N HIS A 172 -2.78 2.72 -18.86
CA HIS A 172 -1.34 2.63 -18.64
C HIS A 172 -1.04 1.99 -17.27
N VAL A 173 -1.68 2.45 -16.19
CA VAL A 173 -1.51 1.87 -14.85
C VAL A 173 -1.91 0.39 -14.82
N LEU A 174 -3.01 0.03 -15.50
CA LEU A 174 -3.43 -1.37 -15.62
C LEU A 174 -2.37 -2.24 -16.31
N ARG A 175 -1.75 -1.74 -17.39
CA ARG A 175 -0.66 -2.46 -18.07
C ARG A 175 0.56 -2.65 -17.17
N VAL A 176 0.94 -1.64 -16.39
CA VAL A 176 2.05 -1.74 -15.41
C VAL A 176 1.76 -2.81 -14.38
N VAL A 177 0.55 -2.84 -13.81
CA VAL A 177 0.17 -3.87 -12.82
C VAL A 177 0.12 -5.25 -13.48
N GLN A 178 -0.41 -5.35 -14.69
CA GLN A 178 -0.44 -6.62 -15.43
C GLN A 178 0.97 -7.17 -15.68
N ASP A 179 1.94 -6.32 -16.03
CA ASP A 179 3.34 -6.70 -16.20
C ASP A 179 3.95 -7.21 -14.88
N LEU A 180 3.72 -6.49 -13.76
CA LEU A 180 4.20 -6.89 -12.43
C LEU A 180 3.67 -8.27 -12.01
N ILE A 181 2.34 -8.46 -12.07
CA ILE A 181 1.72 -9.70 -11.60
C ILE A 181 2.01 -10.91 -12.50
N ALA A 182 2.34 -10.67 -13.78
CA ALA A 182 2.72 -11.73 -14.70
C ALA A 182 4.13 -12.26 -14.45
N ARG A 183 5.06 -11.39 -14.03
CA ARG A 183 6.50 -11.71 -13.98
C ARG A 183 7.06 -11.98 -12.60
N TYR A 184 6.45 -11.42 -11.54
CA TYR A 184 7.00 -11.50 -10.20
C TYR A 184 6.11 -12.31 -9.25
N ASN A 185 6.75 -13.09 -8.38
CA ASN A 185 6.06 -13.81 -7.31
C ASN A 185 5.77 -12.88 -6.12
N LEU A 186 4.77 -12.02 -6.31
CA LEU A 186 4.31 -11.05 -5.31
C LEU A 186 3.19 -11.63 -4.46
N ALA A 187 3.13 -11.25 -3.20
CA ALA A 187 1.99 -11.52 -2.31
C ALA A 187 0.79 -10.61 -2.63
N GLY A 188 1.06 -9.41 -3.13
CA GLY A 188 0.01 -8.46 -3.47
C GLY A 188 0.48 -7.23 -4.22
N ILE A 189 -0.52 -6.46 -4.65
CA ILE A 189 -0.39 -5.09 -5.14
C ILE A 189 -0.95 -4.14 -4.08
N HIS A 190 -0.24 -3.07 -3.82
CA HIS A 190 -0.59 -2.06 -2.82
C HIS A 190 -0.58 -0.67 -3.43
N LEU A 191 -1.66 0.10 -3.22
CA LEU A 191 -1.70 1.53 -3.55
C LEU A 191 -1.62 2.35 -2.26
N ASP A 192 -1.12 3.57 -2.38
CA ASP A 192 -1.20 4.57 -1.32
C ASP A 192 -2.42 5.50 -1.48
N ASP A 193 -2.40 6.64 -0.82
CA ASP A 193 -3.46 7.64 -0.83
C ASP A 193 -3.31 8.72 -1.92
N TYR A 194 -2.23 8.69 -2.72
CA TYR A 194 -1.93 9.70 -3.73
C TYR A 194 -2.73 9.49 -5.04
N PHE A 195 -4.08 9.53 -4.95
CA PHE A 195 -4.95 9.48 -6.13
C PHE A 195 -5.03 10.86 -6.82
N TYR A 196 -5.50 11.88 -6.13
CA TYR A 196 -5.25 13.28 -6.46
C TYR A 196 -4.15 13.83 -5.56
N PRO A 197 -3.43 14.89 -5.97
CA PRO A 197 -2.42 15.50 -5.12
C PRO A 197 -3.07 16.16 -3.89
N TYR A 198 -2.34 16.21 -2.79
CA TYR A 198 -2.78 16.93 -1.60
C TYR A 198 -3.03 18.41 -1.93
N PRO A 199 -4.10 19.03 -1.41
CA PRO A 199 -4.52 20.38 -1.79
C PRO A 199 -3.58 21.49 -1.31
N HIS A 200 -2.64 21.16 -0.43
CA HIS A 200 -1.75 22.15 0.16
C HIS A 200 -0.80 22.76 -0.87
N HIS A 201 -0.88 24.07 -1.05
CA HIS A 201 0.04 24.91 -1.85
C HIS A 201 -0.06 24.80 -3.39
N HIS A 202 -0.99 24.05 -3.95
CA HIS A 202 -0.97 23.79 -5.38
C HIS A 202 -2.19 24.32 -6.17
N GLY A 203 -3.20 24.85 -5.49
CA GLY A 203 -4.44 25.27 -6.14
C GLY A 203 -5.29 24.08 -6.64
N PRO A 204 -6.37 24.35 -7.41
CA PRO A 204 -7.25 23.31 -7.95
C PRO A 204 -6.51 22.44 -8.98
N PHE A 205 -6.84 21.14 -9.01
CA PHE A 205 -6.32 20.24 -10.04
C PHE A 205 -6.82 20.65 -11.43
N PRO A 206 -5.94 20.74 -12.45
CA PRO A 206 -6.28 21.31 -13.76
C PRO A 206 -6.95 20.28 -14.70
N ASP A 207 -8.12 19.78 -14.31
CA ASP A 207 -8.95 18.83 -15.08
C ASP A 207 -10.27 19.44 -15.57
N CYS A 208 -10.43 20.78 -15.50
CA CYS A 208 -11.68 21.48 -15.85
C CYS A 208 -12.12 21.18 -17.29
N HIS A 209 -11.21 21.12 -18.27
CA HIS A 209 -11.56 20.78 -19.65
C HIS A 209 -12.15 19.37 -19.78
N ALA A 210 -11.56 18.39 -19.08
CA ALA A 210 -12.07 17.02 -19.09
C ALA A 210 -13.45 16.94 -18.40
N TYR A 211 -13.65 17.70 -17.33
CA TYR A 211 -14.94 17.79 -16.65
C TYR A 211 -16.01 18.46 -17.53
N LEU A 212 -15.68 19.57 -18.20
CA LEU A 212 -16.61 20.24 -19.14
C LEU A 212 -17.00 19.32 -20.32
N ALA A 213 -16.05 18.59 -20.89
CA ALA A 213 -16.33 17.58 -21.91
C ALA A 213 -17.28 16.48 -21.38
N TYR A 214 -17.08 16.01 -20.15
CA TYR A 214 -18.01 15.07 -19.49
C TYR A 214 -19.41 15.66 -19.36
N ARG A 215 -19.54 16.93 -18.92
CA ARG A 215 -20.85 17.62 -18.81
C ARG A 215 -21.53 17.78 -20.14
N SER A 216 -20.79 18.20 -21.17
CA SER A 216 -21.30 18.38 -22.55
C SER A 216 -21.78 17.09 -23.21
N SER A 217 -21.21 15.93 -22.77
CA SER A 217 -21.66 14.61 -23.23
C SER A 217 -22.86 14.05 -22.44
N GLY A 218 -23.55 14.89 -21.66
CA GLY A 218 -24.71 14.50 -20.86
C GLY A 218 -24.40 14.00 -19.44
N GLY A 219 -23.16 14.15 -18.98
CA GLY A 219 -22.77 13.78 -17.63
C GLY A 219 -23.47 14.62 -16.56
N GLN A 220 -23.98 13.98 -15.48
CA GLN A 220 -24.79 14.62 -14.45
C GLN A 220 -24.06 14.80 -13.10
N LEU A 221 -22.89 14.16 -12.91
CA LEU A 221 -22.19 14.23 -11.62
C LEU A 221 -21.56 15.60 -11.38
N GLU A 222 -21.61 16.07 -10.15
CA GLU A 222 -20.80 17.19 -9.70
C GLU A 222 -19.30 16.84 -9.74
N ILE A 223 -18.44 17.85 -9.84
CA ILE A 223 -17.00 17.67 -10.07
C ILE A 223 -16.34 16.73 -9.03
N GLY A 224 -16.71 16.83 -7.76
CA GLY A 224 -16.18 15.95 -6.72
C GLY A 224 -16.57 14.49 -6.93
N ASP A 225 -17.84 14.23 -7.25
CA ASP A 225 -18.35 12.89 -7.55
C ASP A 225 -17.77 12.32 -8.83
N TRP A 226 -17.61 13.15 -9.85
CA TRP A 226 -16.96 12.75 -11.09
C TRP A 226 -15.48 12.36 -10.86
N ARG A 227 -14.72 13.10 -10.05
CA ARG A 227 -13.35 12.74 -9.67
C ARG A 227 -13.31 11.42 -8.92
N ARG A 228 -14.17 11.24 -7.89
CA ARG A 228 -14.32 9.99 -7.15
C ARG A 228 -14.66 8.81 -8.06
N ARG A 229 -15.62 8.99 -8.98
CA ARG A 229 -15.96 7.96 -9.97
C ARG A 229 -14.75 7.53 -10.79
N ASN A 230 -13.88 8.45 -11.22
CA ASN A 230 -12.69 8.14 -12.01
C ASN A 230 -11.66 7.34 -11.20
N VAL A 231 -11.44 7.68 -9.93
CA VAL A 231 -10.58 6.91 -9.01
C VAL A 231 -11.19 5.54 -8.74
N ASN A 232 -12.48 5.47 -8.41
CA ASN A 232 -13.21 4.22 -8.17
C ASN A 232 -13.13 3.27 -9.37
N MET A 233 -13.17 3.80 -10.59
CA MET A 233 -13.02 3.00 -11.80
C MET A 233 -11.63 2.36 -11.93
N LEU A 234 -10.55 3.05 -11.52
CA LEU A 234 -9.21 2.46 -11.49
C LEU A 234 -9.17 1.31 -10.48
N VAL A 235 -9.63 1.55 -9.24
CA VAL A 235 -9.61 0.54 -8.17
C VAL A 235 -10.42 -0.70 -8.57
N TYR A 236 -11.63 -0.52 -9.10
CA TYR A 236 -12.45 -1.62 -9.60
C TYR A 236 -11.74 -2.43 -10.69
N LYS A 237 -11.16 -1.75 -11.70
CA LYS A 237 -10.46 -2.43 -12.80
C LYS A 237 -9.20 -3.14 -12.34
N LEU A 238 -8.44 -2.58 -11.39
CA LEU A 238 -7.29 -3.25 -10.78
C LEU A 238 -7.71 -4.49 -10.00
N SER A 239 -8.74 -4.38 -9.16
CA SER A 239 -9.32 -5.52 -8.45
C SER A 239 -9.68 -6.66 -9.41
N THR A 240 -10.45 -6.34 -10.45
CA THR A 240 -10.86 -7.32 -11.46
C THR A 240 -9.66 -7.96 -12.15
N LEU A 241 -8.69 -7.15 -12.61
CA LEU A 241 -7.49 -7.63 -13.29
C LEU A 241 -6.67 -8.58 -12.40
N ILE A 242 -6.41 -8.17 -11.16
CA ILE A 242 -5.57 -8.92 -10.22
C ILE A 242 -6.20 -10.27 -9.90
N HIS A 243 -7.48 -10.28 -9.47
CA HIS A 243 -8.16 -11.50 -9.08
C HIS A 243 -8.43 -12.45 -10.25
N GLN A 244 -8.64 -11.93 -11.46
CA GLN A 244 -8.76 -12.78 -12.66
C GLN A 244 -7.43 -13.44 -13.06
N LYS A 245 -6.30 -12.70 -12.96
CA LYS A 245 -5.00 -13.20 -13.37
C LYS A 245 -4.25 -13.98 -12.29
N ARG A 246 -4.46 -13.63 -11.03
CA ARG A 246 -3.77 -14.21 -9.86
C ARG A 246 -4.77 -14.31 -8.68
N PRO A 247 -5.68 -15.30 -8.66
CA PRO A 247 -6.78 -15.38 -7.67
C PRO A 247 -6.36 -15.35 -6.20
N GLY A 248 -5.15 -15.81 -5.86
CA GLY A 248 -4.62 -15.77 -4.48
C GLY A 248 -3.89 -14.49 -4.11
N MET A 249 -3.61 -13.60 -5.07
CA MET A 249 -2.87 -12.37 -4.83
C MET A 249 -3.74 -11.32 -4.15
N LYS A 250 -3.18 -10.63 -3.15
CA LYS A 250 -3.90 -9.59 -2.42
C LYS A 250 -3.83 -8.24 -3.13
N PHE A 251 -4.94 -7.51 -3.08
CA PHE A 251 -5.01 -6.12 -3.52
C PHE A 251 -5.44 -5.24 -2.35
N GLY A 252 -4.60 -4.30 -1.95
CA GLY A 252 -4.87 -3.40 -0.83
C GLY A 252 -4.52 -1.96 -1.11
N VAL A 253 -5.02 -1.08 -0.24
CA VAL A 253 -4.79 0.36 -0.31
C VAL A 253 -4.49 0.90 1.09
N SER A 254 -3.54 1.84 1.20
CA SER A 254 -3.34 2.64 2.40
C SER A 254 -3.93 4.04 2.24
N PRO A 255 -5.22 4.22 2.55
CA PRO A 255 -5.86 5.52 2.46
C PRO A 255 -5.37 6.46 3.57
N PHE A 256 -5.56 7.77 3.38
CA PHE A 256 -5.44 8.73 4.47
C PHE A 256 -6.31 8.29 5.66
N GLY A 257 -5.79 8.44 6.87
CA GLY A 257 -6.40 7.85 8.08
C GLY A 257 -7.79 8.38 8.43
N ILE A 258 -8.21 9.50 7.86
CA ILE A 258 -9.52 10.10 8.07
C ILE A 258 -10.30 10.12 6.76
N TYR A 259 -11.45 9.44 6.77
CA TYR A 259 -12.29 9.29 5.59
C TYR A 259 -12.92 10.59 5.13
N THR A 260 -13.64 11.26 6.03
CA THR A 260 -14.25 12.57 5.76
C THR A 260 -14.42 13.35 7.05
N LYS A 261 -14.55 14.68 6.94
CA LYS A 261 -14.80 15.57 8.07
C LYS A 261 -16.03 15.10 8.86
N GLY A 262 -15.91 15.05 10.20
CA GLY A 262 -16.99 14.60 11.09
C GLY A 262 -17.23 13.08 11.09
N GLN A 263 -16.33 12.27 10.54
CA GLN A 263 -16.42 10.81 10.63
C GLN A 263 -15.05 10.23 11.06
N PRO A 264 -14.95 9.78 12.34
CA PRO A 264 -15.95 9.90 13.41
C PRO A 264 -16.24 11.35 13.80
N SER A 265 -17.41 11.61 14.40
CA SER A 265 -17.93 12.95 14.70
C SER A 265 -17.03 13.79 15.61
N THR A 266 -16.22 13.12 16.44
CA THR A 266 -15.27 13.75 17.38
C THR A 266 -13.97 14.21 16.73
N VAL A 267 -13.75 13.88 15.44
CA VAL A 267 -12.47 14.14 14.74
C VAL A 267 -12.58 15.36 13.82
N VAL A 268 -11.72 16.35 14.08
CA VAL A 268 -11.61 17.57 13.26
C VAL A 268 -10.37 17.50 12.37
N VAL A 269 -10.57 17.73 11.09
CA VAL A 269 -9.48 17.75 10.10
C VAL A 269 -9.68 18.81 9.04
N ASN A 270 -8.56 19.24 8.46
CA ASN A 270 -8.53 20.15 7.32
C ASN A 270 -8.48 19.41 5.99
N VAL A 271 -7.97 18.16 5.99
CA VAL A 271 -7.85 17.29 4.81
C VAL A 271 -8.47 15.94 5.11
N ASP A 272 -9.26 15.42 4.19
CA ASP A 272 -9.85 14.10 4.25
C ASP A 272 -9.69 13.34 2.93
N GLN A 273 -9.87 12.01 3.00
CA GLN A 273 -9.70 11.12 1.88
C GLN A 273 -10.76 11.35 0.78
N LEU A 274 -12.02 11.54 1.18
CA LEU A 274 -13.16 11.54 0.28
C LEU A 274 -13.23 12.81 -0.59
N ASN A 275 -13.03 13.99 0.03
CA ASN A 275 -13.31 15.27 -0.62
C ASN A 275 -12.05 15.96 -1.14
N HIS A 276 -10.87 15.63 -0.61
CA HIS A 276 -9.62 16.26 -1.02
C HIS A 276 -8.78 15.37 -1.92
N LEU A 277 -8.74 14.06 -1.65
CA LEU A 277 -8.01 13.09 -2.48
C LEU A 277 -8.95 12.33 -3.43
N TYR A 278 -10.24 12.60 -3.36
CA TYR A 278 -11.31 12.07 -4.22
C TYR A 278 -11.28 10.53 -4.29
N ALA A 279 -11.03 9.88 -3.18
CA ALA A 279 -10.97 8.43 -3.09
C ALA A 279 -11.98 7.93 -2.04
N ASP A 280 -12.69 6.84 -2.36
CA ASP A 280 -13.77 6.29 -1.54
C ASP A 280 -13.48 4.85 -1.07
N PRO A 281 -12.56 4.69 -0.10
CA PRO A 281 -12.21 3.36 0.42
C PRO A 281 -13.38 2.65 1.12
N VAL A 282 -14.36 3.39 1.63
CA VAL A 282 -15.59 2.80 2.21
C VAL A 282 -16.41 2.10 1.12
N LEU A 283 -16.58 2.74 -0.04
CA LEU A 283 -17.21 2.10 -1.20
C LEU A 283 -16.43 0.84 -1.62
N TRP A 284 -15.09 0.91 -1.66
CA TRP A 284 -14.27 -0.22 -2.10
C TRP A 284 -14.41 -1.43 -1.17
N MET A 285 -14.46 -1.22 0.15
CA MET A 285 -14.75 -2.27 1.13
C MET A 285 -16.15 -2.85 0.93
N ARG A 286 -17.17 -1.99 0.82
CA ARG A 286 -18.57 -2.42 0.62
C ARG A 286 -18.77 -3.24 -0.65
N ARG A 287 -18.03 -2.92 -1.71
CA ARG A 287 -18.07 -3.63 -2.99
C ARG A 287 -17.15 -4.85 -3.04
N GLY A 288 -16.25 -5.02 -2.07
CA GLY A 288 -15.26 -6.09 -2.06
C GLY A 288 -14.21 -5.92 -3.17
N TRP A 289 -13.85 -4.68 -3.49
CA TRP A 289 -12.83 -4.38 -4.50
C TRP A 289 -11.41 -4.41 -3.93
N VAL A 290 -11.27 -4.48 -2.63
CA VAL A 290 -9.98 -4.59 -1.92
C VAL A 290 -10.01 -5.77 -0.96
N ASP A 291 -8.87 -6.42 -0.77
CA ASP A 291 -8.71 -7.53 0.17
C ASP A 291 -8.33 -7.04 1.57
N TYR A 292 -7.81 -5.83 1.68
CA TYR A 292 -7.53 -5.14 2.95
C TYR A 292 -7.40 -3.64 2.73
N LEU A 293 -7.53 -2.87 3.82
CA LEU A 293 -7.10 -1.48 3.88
C LEU A 293 -6.06 -1.29 4.97
N ALA A 294 -5.15 -0.35 4.73
CA ALA A 294 -4.13 0.06 5.69
C ALA A 294 -4.24 1.58 5.98
N PRO A 295 -5.30 2.05 6.65
CA PRO A 295 -5.47 3.48 6.90
C PRO A 295 -4.29 4.05 7.69
N GLN A 296 -3.76 5.20 7.26
CA GLN A 296 -2.60 5.86 7.84
C GLN A 296 -2.98 6.57 9.15
N LEU A 297 -3.01 5.83 10.27
CA LEU A 297 -3.43 6.35 11.57
C LEU A 297 -2.26 7.00 12.33
N TYR A 298 -1.68 8.05 11.74
CA TYR A 298 -0.42 8.67 12.19
C TYR A 298 -0.62 9.71 13.31
N TRP A 299 -1.50 9.39 14.28
CA TRP A 299 -1.80 10.21 15.45
C TRP A 299 -1.69 9.42 16.75
N ARG A 300 -1.39 10.11 17.86
CA ARG A 300 -1.31 9.52 19.19
C ARG A 300 -2.67 9.02 19.66
N GLU A 301 -2.64 8.06 20.60
CA GLU A 301 -3.86 7.65 21.30
C GLU A 301 -4.48 8.82 22.07
N ASN A 302 -3.68 9.53 22.84
CA ASN A 302 -4.14 10.70 23.59
C ASN A 302 -4.13 11.94 22.70
N GLY A 303 -5.29 12.28 22.10
CA GLY A 303 -5.42 13.46 21.26
C GLY A 303 -6.75 13.54 20.51
N PRO A 304 -7.02 14.65 19.83
CA PRO A 304 -8.29 14.89 19.12
C PRO A 304 -8.49 13.97 17.90
N ARG A 305 -7.49 13.19 17.54
CA ARG A 305 -7.51 12.20 16.46
C ARG A 305 -7.00 10.86 16.98
N SER A 306 -7.55 10.42 18.13
CA SER A 306 -7.13 9.20 18.81
C SER A 306 -7.02 8.01 17.85
N PHE A 307 -5.91 7.28 17.90
CA PHE A 307 -5.65 6.10 17.10
C PHE A 307 -6.77 5.06 17.24
N SER A 308 -7.17 4.74 18.49
CA SER A 308 -8.21 3.76 18.75
C SER A 308 -9.60 4.23 18.27
N THR A 309 -9.91 5.53 18.39
CA THR A 309 -11.16 6.10 17.90
C THR A 309 -11.28 5.96 16.37
N LEU A 310 -10.22 6.30 15.64
CA LEU A 310 -10.17 6.14 14.20
C LEU A 310 -10.23 4.66 13.79
N LEU A 311 -9.46 3.80 14.44
CA LEU A 311 -9.44 2.37 14.12
C LEU A 311 -10.79 1.70 14.39
N LYS A 312 -11.47 2.01 15.50
CA LYS A 312 -12.84 1.55 15.78
C LYS A 312 -13.83 1.99 14.72
N TRP A 313 -13.69 3.24 14.23
CA TRP A 313 -14.54 3.74 13.15
C TRP A 313 -14.33 2.93 11.85
N TRP A 314 -13.08 2.74 11.40
CA TRP A 314 -12.77 1.94 10.21
C TRP A 314 -13.28 0.50 10.29
N ARG A 315 -13.30 -0.08 11.49
CA ARG A 315 -13.75 -1.45 11.79
C ARG A 315 -15.23 -1.58 12.08
N SER A 316 -15.96 -0.47 12.22
CA SER A 316 -17.37 -0.52 12.57
C SER A 316 -18.22 -1.23 11.50
N PRO A 317 -19.27 -1.98 11.88
CA PRO A 317 -20.13 -2.71 10.93
C PRO A 317 -20.79 -1.83 9.87
N GLY A 318 -21.14 -0.59 10.22
CA GLY A 318 -21.73 0.35 9.27
C GLY A 318 -20.74 0.85 8.19
N ILE A 319 -19.45 0.84 8.49
CA ILE A 319 -18.39 1.28 7.57
C ILE A 319 -17.81 0.07 6.81
N ASN A 320 -17.50 -1.01 7.53
CA ASN A 320 -16.91 -2.24 7.02
C ASN A 320 -17.86 -3.43 7.18
N PRO A 321 -18.98 -3.51 6.45
CA PRO A 321 -19.99 -4.56 6.63
C PRO A 321 -19.49 -5.95 6.20
N ARG A 322 -18.49 -6.02 5.33
CA ARG A 322 -17.93 -7.28 4.83
C ARG A 322 -16.81 -7.85 5.72
N GLY A 323 -16.38 -7.12 6.77
CA GLY A 323 -15.26 -7.54 7.61
C GLY A 323 -13.91 -7.61 6.85
N ILE A 324 -13.72 -6.72 5.88
CA ILE A 324 -12.43 -6.60 5.19
C ILE A 324 -11.34 -6.29 6.22
N PRO A 325 -10.21 -7.00 6.23
CA PRO A 325 -9.11 -6.75 7.17
C PRO A 325 -8.64 -5.29 7.16
N ILE A 326 -8.51 -4.70 8.35
CA ILE A 326 -7.97 -3.35 8.54
C ILE A 326 -6.63 -3.46 9.28
N TYR A 327 -5.55 -3.14 8.59
CA TYR A 327 -4.19 -3.12 9.12
C TYR A 327 -3.75 -1.66 9.33
N PRO A 328 -3.93 -1.07 10.52
CA PRO A 328 -3.58 0.34 10.73
C PRO A 328 -2.12 0.61 10.40
N GLY A 329 -1.88 1.71 9.68
CA GLY A 329 -0.55 2.28 9.52
C GLY A 329 -0.12 2.96 10.82
N ILE A 330 1.07 2.60 11.33
CA ILE A 330 1.66 3.16 12.57
C ILE A 330 2.92 3.94 12.21
N ALA A 331 2.99 5.21 12.63
CA ALA A 331 4.03 6.14 12.22
C ALA A 331 5.29 6.08 13.09
N LEU A 332 6.27 5.26 12.75
CA LEU A 332 7.58 5.24 13.42
C LEU A 332 8.35 6.55 13.23
N GLU A 333 8.14 7.27 12.13
CA GLU A 333 8.79 8.56 11.88
C GLU A 333 8.52 9.60 12.98
N ARG A 334 7.41 9.47 13.70
CA ARG A 334 7.07 10.33 14.82
C ARG A 334 8.02 10.20 16.01
N LEU A 335 8.81 9.15 16.08
CA LEU A 335 9.84 8.97 17.11
C LEU A 335 10.99 9.98 16.97
N GLU A 336 11.30 10.43 15.75
CA GLU A 336 12.46 11.29 15.44
C GLU A 336 12.24 12.79 15.69
N HIS A 337 10.99 13.24 15.79
CA HIS A 337 10.71 14.66 16.03
C HIS A 337 11.28 15.12 17.38
N LYS A 338 11.67 16.40 17.48
CA LYS A 338 12.26 16.99 18.70
C LYS A 338 11.44 16.72 19.97
N ASN A 339 10.11 16.78 19.84
CA ASN A 339 9.13 16.34 20.85
C ASN A 339 8.43 15.06 20.41
N GLY A 340 9.21 14.13 19.84
CA GLY A 340 8.71 12.91 19.20
C GLY A 340 8.08 11.95 20.20
N TRP A 341 7.32 11.03 19.67
CA TRP A 341 6.66 10.01 20.46
C TRP A 341 7.68 9.15 21.23
N PRO A 342 7.34 8.69 22.44
CA PRO A 342 8.09 7.61 23.07
C PRO A 342 7.83 6.28 22.35
N ALA A 343 8.74 5.34 22.43
CA ALA A 343 8.54 3.98 21.85
C ALA A 343 7.32 3.27 22.47
N THR A 344 6.96 3.60 23.70
CA THR A 344 5.76 3.11 24.39
C THR A 344 4.45 3.50 23.69
N GLU A 345 4.41 4.61 22.93
CA GLU A 345 3.25 4.96 22.12
C GLU A 345 3.03 3.96 20.99
N ILE A 346 4.11 3.53 20.32
CA ILE A 346 4.04 2.52 19.26
C ILE A 346 3.55 1.19 19.84
N LEU A 347 4.11 0.78 20.99
CA LEU A 347 3.68 -0.43 21.70
C LEU A 347 2.19 -0.35 22.09
N LEU A 348 1.74 0.79 22.59
CA LEU A 348 0.32 1.02 22.92
C LEU A 348 -0.57 0.83 21.68
N GLN A 349 -0.20 1.42 20.53
CA GLN A 349 -0.98 1.29 19.30
C GLN A 349 -1.04 -0.15 18.80
N MET A 350 0.05 -0.92 18.88
CA MET A 350 0.06 -2.35 18.54
C MET A 350 -0.88 -3.15 19.47
N ARG A 351 -0.86 -2.88 20.77
CA ARG A 351 -1.74 -3.53 21.75
C ARG A 351 -3.21 -3.14 21.56
N LEU A 352 -3.49 -1.88 21.26
CA LEU A 352 -4.84 -1.41 20.94
C LEU A 352 -5.37 -2.08 19.66
N GLU A 353 -4.53 -2.29 18.65
CA GLU A 353 -4.92 -3.04 17.45
C GLU A 353 -5.45 -4.43 17.83
N LYS A 354 -4.72 -5.18 18.64
CA LYS A 354 -5.14 -6.51 19.11
C LYS A 354 -6.40 -6.45 19.95
N ALA A 355 -6.49 -5.51 20.89
CA ALA A 355 -7.59 -5.42 21.86
C ALA A 355 -8.95 -5.07 21.22
N ILE A 356 -8.95 -4.24 20.16
CA ILE A 356 -10.19 -3.75 19.53
C ILE A 356 -10.51 -4.44 18.20
N ARG A 357 -9.81 -5.52 17.87
CA ARG A 357 -10.00 -6.27 16.62
C ARG A 357 -11.29 -7.09 16.64
N PRO A 358 -12.19 -6.91 15.66
CA PRO A 358 -13.35 -7.76 15.51
C PRO A 358 -12.96 -9.17 15.02
N ARG A 359 -13.57 -10.22 15.57
CA ARG A 359 -13.29 -11.61 15.14
C ARG A 359 -13.44 -11.83 13.63
N ARG A 360 -14.36 -11.12 12.98
CA ARG A 360 -14.64 -11.21 11.54
C ARG A 360 -13.48 -10.74 10.64
N GLU A 361 -12.53 -9.98 11.17
CA GLU A 361 -11.33 -9.52 10.43
C GLU A 361 -10.16 -10.53 10.47
N GLY A 362 -10.33 -11.68 11.10
CA GLY A 362 -9.31 -12.71 11.18
C GLY A 362 -8.15 -12.33 12.11
N SER A 363 -6.92 -12.61 11.68
CA SER A 363 -5.72 -12.46 12.52
C SER A 363 -5.33 -11.01 12.81
N GLY A 364 -5.81 -10.04 12.00
CA GLY A 364 -5.46 -8.63 12.14
C GLY A 364 -4.00 -8.31 11.87
N GLY A 365 -3.51 -7.24 12.48
CA GLY A 365 -2.11 -6.79 12.38
C GLY A 365 -1.98 -5.32 12.02
N PHE A 366 -0.77 -4.91 11.66
CA PHE A 366 -0.40 -3.52 11.42
C PHE A 366 0.66 -3.40 10.32
N ILE A 367 0.86 -2.17 9.80
CA ILE A 367 1.96 -1.84 8.90
C ILE A 367 2.71 -0.61 9.42
N LEU A 368 4.03 -0.72 9.55
CA LEU A 368 4.89 0.32 10.14
C LEU A 368 5.37 1.32 9.07
N TRP A 369 5.19 2.58 9.29
CA TRP A 369 5.75 3.66 8.50
C TRP A 369 6.92 4.29 9.25
N ARG A 370 8.16 3.98 8.92
CA ARG A 370 8.70 3.20 7.82
C ARG A 370 10.01 2.46 8.20
N MET A 371 10.63 1.76 7.27
CA MET A 371 11.85 0.96 7.47
C MET A 371 13.04 1.76 8.03
N HIS A 372 13.22 3.01 7.65
CA HIS A 372 14.31 3.87 8.08
C HIS A 372 14.48 3.93 9.61
N GLN A 373 13.37 4.03 10.35
CA GLN A 373 13.42 4.11 11.82
C GLN A 373 13.87 2.79 12.45
N LEU A 374 13.61 1.66 11.80
CA LEU A 374 14.14 0.35 12.22
C LEU A 374 15.64 0.27 11.95
N VAL A 375 16.11 0.72 10.77
CA VAL A 375 17.55 0.74 10.41
C VAL A 375 18.33 1.59 11.41
N ARG A 376 17.79 2.71 11.87
CA ARG A 376 18.41 3.59 12.85
C ARG A 376 18.16 3.17 14.30
N ASP A 377 17.35 2.16 14.51
CA ASP A 377 16.89 1.71 15.82
C ASP A 377 16.47 2.87 16.75
N VAL A 378 15.67 3.79 16.22
CA VAL A 378 15.29 5.02 16.91
C VAL A 378 14.59 4.69 18.22
N LYS A 379 15.19 5.11 19.34
CA LYS A 379 14.69 4.82 20.71
C LYS A 379 14.53 3.33 21.02
N GLY A 380 15.36 2.47 20.42
CA GLY A 380 15.32 1.02 20.64
C GLY A 380 14.08 0.35 20.05
N ILE A 381 13.46 0.94 19.03
CA ILE A 381 12.16 0.51 18.49
C ILE A 381 12.18 -0.90 17.92
N SER A 382 13.31 -1.34 17.36
CA SER A 382 13.45 -2.68 16.78
C SER A 382 13.23 -3.76 17.85
N SER A 383 13.81 -3.57 19.03
CA SER A 383 13.61 -4.46 20.17
C SER A 383 12.17 -4.46 20.66
N VAL A 384 11.53 -3.27 20.77
CA VAL A 384 10.13 -3.14 21.17
C VAL A 384 9.21 -3.93 20.25
N ILE A 385 9.41 -3.82 18.93
CA ILE A 385 8.58 -4.53 17.93
C ILE A 385 8.86 -6.04 17.98
N ALA A 386 10.10 -6.47 18.15
CA ALA A 386 10.47 -7.88 18.18
C ALA A 386 9.87 -8.64 19.37
N HIS A 387 9.65 -7.98 20.51
CA HIS A 387 9.14 -8.60 21.72
C HIS A 387 7.61 -8.57 21.86
N GLU A 388 6.93 -7.75 21.07
CA GLU A 388 5.46 -7.71 21.03
C GLU A 388 4.89 -8.70 20.02
#